data_f81cd685fc116869f8b80a96984e15d3
#
_entry.id   f81cd685fc116869f8b80a96984e15d3
#
_cell.length_a   1.000
_cell.length_b   1.000
_cell.length_c   1.000
_cell.angle_alpha   90.00
_cell.angle_beta   90.00
_cell.angle_gamma   90.00
#
_symmetry.space_group_name_H-M   'P 1'
#
loop_
_entity.id
_entity.type
_entity.pdbx_description
1 polymer ?
#
loop_
_entity_poly.entity_id
_entity_poly.type
_entity_poly.pdbx_seq_one_letter_code
_entity_poly.pdbx_strand_id
1 'polypeptide(L)'
;MAEINGLLEVAKMKISASIKCNTIRGFIGWHSCDNICLDMQDVLDMCEDAFKQERYQESFEADTYVLVSCVKLASYADDSSGMLTDVIIRALKLIDLSTQTISKLDAAMREHALSLIMKEAKKKEFDGWDSWRYELLEKAICLCDEKSAAKLEKLLDTFLEDIENDDISEYQRQEDTVLRYKLHRHIKGADAVKDELYANLDIREMRRIAVKDATNARNYNEAEKLCLEQIKKDDGRFYTNTPEDWNNILFDVYMQSGIADKQIEQAKKILLLGNEEFWDVLKRLYQSQGTWESQKPILLKELKQSKHSECYQSVLVKENEKKLLLESVTEDSYYLFYYAQFLVKDYPNETYELCANYIREQCEQATERRLYKRVCKNLLQLIKWKGNATAKLLVDEFKATYPRRSALLDELQKVEKKL
;
A
#
# COMPACT_ATOMS: atom_id res chain seq x y z
N MET A 1 -2.76 36.80 29.60
CA MET A 1 -2.72 35.65 28.71
C MET A 1 -2.62 34.44 29.61
N ALA A 2 -3.67 33.57 29.65
CA ALA A 2 -3.56 32.34 30.41
C ALA A 2 -2.43 31.52 29.83
N GLU A 3 -1.49 31.06 30.64
CA GLU A 3 -0.49 30.06 30.25
C GLU A 3 -1.24 28.83 29.71
N ILE A 4 -1.02 28.50 28.45
CA ILE A 4 -1.56 27.29 27.82
C ILE A 4 -0.75 26.15 28.42
N ASN A 5 -1.26 25.58 29.51
CA ASN A 5 -0.61 24.51 30.24
C ASN A 5 -0.86 23.18 29.54
N GLY A 6 0.12 22.69 28.78
CA GLY A 6 0.21 21.33 28.25
C GLY A 6 -0.04 21.19 26.76
N LEU A 7 0.66 20.24 26.15
CA LEU A 7 0.59 19.92 24.72
C LEU A 7 -0.82 19.52 24.28
N LEU A 8 -1.53 18.76 25.10
CA LEU A 8 -2.92 18.33 24.83
C LEU A 8 -3.86 19.53 24.61
N GLU A 9 -3.76 20.60 25.41
CA GLU A 9 -4.62 21.79 25.25
C GLU A 9 -4.28 22.55 23.96
N VAL A 10 -3.00 22.62 23.59
CA VAL A 10 -2.56 23.19 22.30
C VAL A 10 -3.14 22.37 21.14
N ALA A 11 -3.07 21.05 21.20
CA ALA A 11 -3.65 20.13 20.22
C ALA A 11 -5.16 20.35 20.07
N LYS A 12 -5.89 20.39 21.19
CA LYS A 12 -7.35 20.64 21.19
C LYS A 12 -7.71 21.97 20.54
N MET A 13 -7.00 23.04 20.89
CA MET A 13 -7.25 24.38 20.35
C MET A 13 -6.99 24.41 18.84
N LYS A 14 -5.83 23.93 18.40
CA LYS A 14 -5.43 23.97 16.99
C LYS A 14 -6.37 23.14 16.12
N ILE A 15 -6.61 21.90 16.48
CA ILE A 15 -7.46 20.97 15.71
C ILE A 15 -8.93 21.45 15.70
N SER A 16 -9.47 21.87 16.85
CA SER A 16 -10.86 22.36 16.90
C SER A 16 -11.06 23.63 16.07
N ALA A 17 -10.08 24.55 16.06
CA ALA A 17 -10.12 25.74 15.24
C ALA A 17 -10.05 25.39 13.74
N SER A 18 -9.16 24.48 13.37
CA SER A 18 -9.01 24.01 11.99
C SER A 18 -10.29 23.35 11.48
N ILE A 19 -10.85 22.42 12.24
CA ILE A 19 -12.13 21.76 11.90
C ILE A 19 -13.25 22.80 11.72
N LYS A 20 -13.39 23.75 12.66
CA LYS A 20 -14.42 24.78 12.60
C LYS A 20 -14.30 25.66 11.35
N CYS A 21 -13.09 26.03 10.98
CA CYS A 21 -12.84 26.89 9.81
C CYS A 21 -13.07 26.16 8.48
N ASN A 22 -12.92 24.86 8.45
CA ASN A 22 -12.97 24.05 7.24
C ASN A 22 -14.30 23.27 7.05
N THR A 23 -15.23 23.34 8.02
CA THR A 23 -16.52 22.66 7.93
C THR A 23 -17.54 23.55 7.26
N ILE A 24 -18.20 23.06 6.20
CA ILE A 24 -19.29 23.75 5.49
C ILE A 24 -20.55 22.89 5.58
N ARG A 25 -21.60 23.41 6.24
CA ARG A 25 -22.89 22.70 6.38
C ARG A 25 -22.77 21.29 6.98
N GLY A 26 -21.82 21.07 7.89
CA GLY A 26 -21.61 19.78 8.55
C GLY A 26 -20.78 18.77 7.76
N PHE A 27 -20.23 19.14 6.61
CA PHE A 27 -19.37 18.30 5.77
C PHE A 27 -18.03 18.98 5.48
N ILE A 28 -16.96 18.20 5.31
CA ILE A 28 -15.62 18.65 5.00
C ILE A 28 -15.22 18.05 3.66
N GLY A 29 -15.11 18.90 2.61
CA GLY A 29 -14.65 18.50 1.31
C GLY A 29 -13.14 18.20 1.29
N TRP A 30 -12.65 17.45 0.31
CA TRP A 30 -11.31 16.90 0.24
C TRP A 30 -10.17 17.94 0.45
N HIS A 31 -10.21 19.10 -0.21
CA HIS A 31 -9.22 20.17 0.03
C HIS A 31 -9.21 20.69 1.47
N SER A 32 -10.40 20.79 2.07
CA SER A 32 -10.55 21.22 3.47
C SER A 32 -10.09 20.14 4.44
N CYS A 33 -10.29 18.86 4.07
CA CYS A 33 -9.77 17.72 4.80
C CYS A 33 -8.24 17.73 4.81
N ASP A 34 -7.60 17.95 3.65
CA ASP A 34 -6.15 18.07 3.53
C ASP A 34 -5.58 19.18 4.42
N ASN A 35 -6.24 20.35 4.47
CA ASN A 35 -5.81 21.45 5.34
C ASN A 35 -5.86 21.07 6.83
N ILE A 36 -6.93 20.38 7.26
CA ILE A 36 -7.04 19.90 8.64
C ILE A 36 -5.96 18.84 8.92
N CYS A 37 -5.69 17.95 7.98
CA CYS A 37 -4.65 16.93 8.10
C CYS A 37 -3.26 17.55 8.26
N LEU A 38 -2.95 18.64 7.54
CA LEU A 38 -1.70 19.38 7.73
C LEU A 38 -1.58 19.96 9.14
N ASP A 39 -2.64 20.58 9.67
CA ASP A 39 -2.65 21.09 11.05
C ASP A 39 -2.50 19.98 12.09
N MET A 40 -3.07 18.79 11.82
CA MET A 40 -2.91 17.61 12.67
C MET A 40 -1.48 17.05 12.61
N GLN A 41 -0.87 17.03 11.42
CA GLN A 41 0.54 16.65 11.27
C GLN A 41 1.49 17.57 12.04
N ASP A 42 1.24 18.89 12.02
CA ASP A 42 1.99 19.83 12.85
C ASP A 42 1.87 19.53 14.36
N VAL A 43 0.67 19.09 14.81
CA VAL A 43 0.50 18.65 16.20
C VAL A 43 1.30 17.37 16.48
N LEU A 44 1.30 16.40 15.56
CA LEU A 44 2.10 15.18 15.71
C LEU A 44 3.61 15.48 15.70
N ASP A 45 4.08 16.50 14.94
CA ASP A 45 5.47 16.97 15.02
C ASP A 45 5.80 17.49 16.42
N MET A 46 4.88 18.28 17.04
CA MET A 46 5.04 18.75 18.43
C MET A 46 5.03 17.59 19.43
N CYS A 47 4.25 16.52 19.16
CA CYS A 47 4.24 15.31 19.97
C CYS A 47 5.57 14.56 19.89
N GLU A 48 6.14 14.39 18.69
CA GLU A 48 7.46 13.79 18.51
C GLU A 48 8.56 14.58 19.24
N ASP A 49 8.49 15.91 19.21
CA ASP A 49 9.46 16.77 19.93
C ASP A 49 9.29 16.68 21.44
N ALA A 50 8.05 16.57 21.95
CA ALA A 50 7.78 16.32 23.36
C ALA A 50 8.32 14.95 23.78
N PHE A 51 8.12 13.92 22.93
CA PHE A 51 8.66 12.57 23.19
C PHE A 51 10.19 12.58 23.27
N LYS A 52 10.89 13.27 22.34
CA LYS A 52 12.36 13.42 22.37
C LYS A 52 12.86 14.16 23.61
N GLN A 53 12.02 15.02 24.21
CA GLN A 53 12.27 15.73 25.47
C GLN A 53 11.86 14.93 26.71
N GLU A 54 11.58 13.63 26.56
CA GLU A 54 11.16 12.72 27.64
C GLU A 54 9.80 13.07 28.28
N ARG A 55 8.99 13.93 27.63
CA ARG A 55 7.62 14.27 28.05
C ARG A 55 6.62 13.26 27.48
N TYR A 56 6.85 11.98 27.81
CA TYR A 56 6.15 10.84 27.19
C TYR A 56 4.63 10.87 27.40
N GLN A 57 4.18 11.26 28.60
CA GLN A 57 2.75 11.33 28.91
C GLN A 57 2.06 12.43 28.09
N GLU A 58 2.68 13.60 27.98
CA GLU A 58 2.11 14.72 27.20
C GLU A 58 2.03 14.39 25.72
N SER A 59 3.08 13.74 25.16
CA SER A 59 3.09 13.25 23.79
C SER A 59 1.96 12.26 23.57
N PHE A 60 1.88 11.22 24.39
CA PHE A 60 0.89 10.17 24.32
C PHE A 60 -0.57 10.68 24.40
N GLU A 61 -0.86 11.59 25.32
CA GLU A 61 -2.21 12.16 25.46
C GLU A 61 -2.62 12.98 24.22
N ALA A 62 -1.68 13.76 23.66
CA ALA A 62 -1.94 14.56 22.47
C ALA A 62 -2.06 13.69 21.21
N ASP A 63 -1.21 12.67 21.04
CA ASP A 63 -1.29 11.68 19.94
C ASP A 63 -2.63 10.95 19.94
N THR A 64 -3.07 10.51 21.14
CA THR A 64 -4.35 9.84 21.31
C THR A 64 -5.52 10.77 20.96
N TYR A 65 -5.43 12.06 21.32
CA TYR A 65 -6.43 13.05 20.93
C TYR A 65 -6.47 13.27 19.42
N VAL A 66 -5.32 13.34 18.74
CA VAL A 66 -5.24 13.44 17.28
C VAL A 66 -5.93 12.24 16.65
N LEU A 67 -5.56 11.01 17.05
CA LEU A 67 -6.19 9.79 16.53
C LEU A 67 -7.70 9.81 16.62
N VAL A 68 -8.25 10.07 17.81
CA VAL A 68 -9.71 10.10 18.04
C VAL A 68 -10.39 11.19 17.21
N SER A 69 -9.71 12.33 17.03
CA SER A 69 -10.20 13.42 16.18
C SER A 69 -10.25 13.03 14.70
N CYS A 70 -9.24 12.29 14.21
CA CYS A 70 -9.21 11.75 12.85
C CYS A 70 -10.32 10.71 12.62
N VAL A 71 -10.48 9.76 13.54
CA VAL A 71 -11.55 8.74 13.45
C VAL A 71 -12.93 9.40 13.41
N LYS A 72 -13.15 10.42 14.23
CA LYS A 72 -14.38 11.21 14.18
C LYS A 72 -14.57 11.90 12.84
N LEU A 73 -13.50 12.49 12.25
CA LEU A 73 -13.55 13.14 10.94
C LEU A 73 -13.91 12.18 9.82
N ALA A 74 -13.44 10.96 9.86
CA ALA A 74 -13.68 9.95 8.83
C ALA A 74 -15.19 9.72 8.55
N SER A 75 -16.08 10.04 9.51
CA SER A 75 -17.51 9.89 9.34
C SER A 75 -18.18 11.00 8.52
N TYR A 76 -17.52 12.17 8.31
CA TYR A 76 -18.12 13.33 7.65
C TYR A 76 -17.11 14.18 6.84
N ALA A 77 -15.94 13.65 6.53
CA ALA A 77 -14.93 14.27 5.69
C ALA A 77 -14.66 13.42 4.44
N ASP A 78 -14.29 14.07 3.36
CA ASP A 78 -13.85 13.43 2.11
C ASP A 78 -12.32 13.23 2.16
N ASP A 79 -11.87 12.00 2.36
CA ASP A 79 -10.46 11.58 2.36
C ASP A 79 -10.01 11.02 1.00
N SER A 80 -10.50 11.55 -0.10
CA SER A 80 -10.11 11.09 -1.45
C SER A 80 -8.61 11.23 -1.74
N SER A 81 -7.90 12.05 -0.99
CA SER A 81 -6.43 12.18 -1.03
C SER A 81 -5.68 11.11 -0.24
N GLY A 82 -6.33 10.46 0.75
CA GLY A 82 -5.73 9.52 1.70
C GLY A 82 -4.96 10.18 2.86
N MET A 83 -4.91 11.52 2.93
CA MET A 83 -4.13 12.23 3.96
C MET A 83 -4.65 11.98 5.38
N LEU A 84 -5.98 11.82 5.56
CA LEU A 84 -6.55 11.53 6.88
C LEU A 84 -6.12 10.15 7.38
N THR A 85 -6.14 9.16 6.48
CA THR A 85 -5.63 7.81 6.75
C THR A 85 -4.14 7.84 7.11
N ASP A 86 -3.32 8.64 6.41
CA ASP A 86 -1.89 8.79 6.72
C ASP A 86 -1.67 9.39 8.13
N VAL A 87 -2.48 10.38 8.54
CA VAL A 87 -2.43 10.95 9.90
C VAL A 87 -2.79 9.91 10.95
N ILE A 88 -3.83 9.09 10.72
CA ILE A 88 -4.23 8.00 11.61
C ILE A 88 -3.09 6.99 11.79
N ILE A 89 -2.47 6.54 10.70
CA ILE A 89 -1.34 5.60 10.73
C ILE A 89 -0.17 6.19 11.51
N ARG A 90 0.13 7.48 11.30
CA ARG A 90 1.21 8.17 12.02
C ARG A 90 0.91 8.27 13.52
N ALA A 91 -0.31 8.68 13.89
CA ALA A 91 -0.73 8.78 15.29
C ALA A 91 -0.63 7.42 16.00
N LEU A 92 -1.11 6.33 15.36
CA LEU A 92 -0.99 4.97 15.91
C LEU A 92 0.47 4.54 16.11
N LYS A 93 1.39 4.91 15.21
CA LYS A 93 2.83 4.65 15.38
C LYS A 93 3.42 5.40 16.57
N LEU A 94 3.05 6.66 16.76
CA LEU A 94 3.53 7.46 17.90
C LEU A 94 2.96 6.96 19.22
N ILE A 95 1.69 6.56 19.25
CA ILE A 95 1.06 5.91 20.39
C ILE A 95 1.79 4.61 20.73
N ASP A 96 2.12 3.79 19.73
CA ASP A 96 2.89 2.55 19.92
C ASP A 96 4.26 2.83 20.56
N LEU A 97 5.01 3.79 20.02
CA LEU A 97 6.31 4.19 20.54
C LEU A 97 6.20 4.69 22.01
N SER A 98 5.20 5.52 22.29
CA SER A 98 4.93 6.06 23.61
C SER A 98 4.56 4.97 24.60
N THR A 99 3.64 4.05 24.25
CA THR A 99 3.21 2.95 25.15
C THR A 99 4.34 1.97 25.43
N GLN A 100 5.15 1.61 24.43
CA GLN A 100 6.33 0.76 24.63
C GLN A 100 7.38 1.39 25.55
N THR A 101 7.52 2.71 25.51
CA THR A 101 8.43 3.44 26.41
C THR A 101 7.83 3.53 27.81
N ILE A 102 6.56 3.95 27.93
CA ILE A 102 5.84 4.07 29.20
C ILE A 102 5.75 2.72 29.93
N SER A 103 5.64 1.60 29.20
CA SER A 103 5.59 0.25 29.78
C SER A 103 6.82 -0.08 30.65
N LYS A 104 7.95 0.57 30.40
CA LYS A 104 9.23 0.39 31.10
C LYS A 104 9.45 1.41 32.22
N LEU A 105 8.55 2.39 32.35
CA LEU A 105 8.59 3.44 33.38
C LEU A 105 7.79 3.05 34.63
N ASP A 106 7.32 4.05 35.37
CA ASP A 106 6.59 3.81 36.60
C ASP A 106 5.15 3.28 36.38
N ALA A 107 4.59 2.65 37.43
CA ALA A 107 3.28 2.02 37.39
C ALA A 107 2.13 3.02 37.19
N ALA A 108 2.26 4.26 37.69
CA ALA A 108 1.21 5.26 37.58
C ALA A 108 1.04 5.74 36.13
N MET A 109 2.14 5.97 35.42
CA MET A 109 2.10 6.32 34.01
C MET A 109 1.51 5.18 33.15
N ARG A 110 1.87 3.92 33.46
CA ARG A 110 1.29 2.75 32.77
C ARG A 110 -0.21 2.64 32.98
N GLU A 111 -0.68 2.78 34.22
CA GLU A 111 -2.11 2.70 34.55
C GLU A 111 -2.89 3.87 33.89
N HIS A 112 -2.31 5.06 33.87
CA HIS A 112 -2.90 6.21 33.21
C HIS A 112 -3.05 5.98 31.69
N ALA A 113 -1.97 5.57 31.02
CA ALA A 113 -1.98 5.32 29.58
C ALA A 113 -2.97 4.22 29.21
N LEU A 114 -2.97 3.10 29.92
CA LEU A 114 -3.92 2.01 29.72
C LEU A 114 -5.37 2.48 29.91
N SER A 115 -5.63 3.22 30.99
CA SER A 115 -6.97 3.76 31.27
C SER A 115 -7.46 4.71 30.19
N LEU A 116 -6.57 5.54 29.64
CA LEU A 116 -6.90 6.45 28.54
C LEU A 116 -7.23 5.68 27.26
N ILE A 117 -6.41 4.71 26.84
CA ILE A 117 -6.71 3.88 25.67
C ILE A 117 -8.06 3.18 25.81
N MET A 118 -8.29 2.51 26.93
CA MET A 118 -9.56 1.79 27.17
C MET A 118 -10.76 2.73 27.19
N LYS A 119 -10.62 3.95 27.69
CA LYS A 119 -11.66 4.98 27.67
C LYS A 119 -11.94 5.48 26.27
N GLU A 120 -10.89 5.78 25.51
CA GLU A 120 -11.03 6.32 24.16
C GLU A 120 -11.62 5.27 23.20
N ALA A 121 -11.19 4.01 23.28
CA ALA A 121 -11.71 2.92 22.46
C ALA A 121 -13.22 2.63 22.64
N LYS A 122 -13.81 3.03 23.78
CA LYS A 122 -15.26 2.93 24.04
C LYS A 122 -16.09 3.97 23.31
N LYS A 123 -15.46 4.98 22.72
CA LYS A 123 -16.18 6.08 22.10
C LYS A 123 -16.90 5.63 20.83
N LYS A 124 -18.09 6.16 20.61
CA LYS A 124 -18.92 5.90 19.42
C LYS A 124 -18.27 6.35 18.11
N GLU A 125 -17.28 7.22 18.19
CA GLU A 125 -16.49 7.64 17.04
C GLU A 125 -15.80 6.47 16.32
N PHE A 126 -15.56 5.36 17.03
CA PHE A 126 -15.01 4.14 16.47
C PHE A 126 -16.06 3.17 15.89
N ASP A 127 -17.36 3.43 16.07
CA ASP A 127 -18.40 2.56 15.52
C ASP A 127 -18.36 2.59 13.99
N GLY A 128 -18.17 1.42 13.36
CA GLY A 128 -17.91 1.29 11.93
C GLY A 128 -16.44 1.45 11.51
N TRP A 129 -15.56 1.76 12.46
CA TRP A 129 -14.11 1.87 12.27
C TRP A 129 -13.36 0.89 13.19
N ASP A 130 -13.87 -0.30 13.31
CA ASP A 130 -13.41 -1.30 14.28
C ASP A 130 -11.94 -1.69 14.09
N SER A 131 -11.40 -1.69 12.87
CA SER A 131 -9.98 -1.91 12.64
C SER A 131 -9.11 -0.93 13.44
N TRP A 132 -9.42 0.36 13.41
CA TRP A 132 -8.67 1.36 14.18
C TRP A 132 -8.91 1.26 15.69
N ARG A 133 -10.11 0.82 16.11
CA ARG A 133 -10.41 0.51 17.52
C ARG A 133 -9.49 -0.61 18.04
N TYR A 134 -9.42 -1.72 17.30
CA TYR A 134 -8.59 -2.86 17.68
C TYR A 134 -7.10 -2.54 17.59
N GLU A 135 -6.65 -1.76 16.58
CA GLU A 135 -5.28 -1.27 16.51
C GLU A 135 -4.90 -0.40 17.71
N LEU A 136 -5.78 0.51 18.15
CA LEU A 136 -5.54 1.31 19.36
C LEU A 136 -5.45 0.42 20.60
N LEU A 137 -6.34 -0.56 20.75
CA LEU A 137 -6.33 -1.49 21.89
C LEU A 137 -5.09 -2.39 21.88
N GLU A 138 -4.57 -2.75 20.71
CA GLU A 138 -3.32 -3.51 20.61
C GLU A 138 -2.14 -2.76 21.25
N LYS A 139 -2.11 -1.42 21.15
CA LYS A 139 -1.07 -0.59 21.80
C LYS A 139 -1.14 -0.62 23.32
N ALA A 140 -2.28 -1.03 23.89
CA ALA A 140 -2.45 -1.20 25.35
C ALA A 140 -1.83 -2.49 25.88
N ILE A 141 -1.57 -3.50 25.04
CA ILE A 141 -1.12 -4.83 25.48
C ILE A 141 0.18 -4.75 26.31
N CYS A 142 1.17 -3.98 25.81
CA CYS A 142 2.47 -3.84 26.49
C CYS A 142 2.37 -3.14 27.87
N LEU A 143 1.23 -2.48 28.17
CA LEU A 143 0.97 -1.84 29.45
C LEU A 143 0.28 -2.78 30.46
N CYS A 144 -0.18 -3.96 29.99
CA CYS A 144 -0.98 -4.88 30.82
C CYS A 144 -0.11 -5.76 31.72
N ASP A 145 -0.59 -5.95 32.95
CA ASP A 145 -0.32 -7.07 33.83
C ASP A 145 -1.53 -8.02 33.87
N GLU A 146 -1.48 -9.12 34.62
CA GLU A 146 -2.59 -10.08 34.72
C GLU A 146 -3.91 -9.43 35.14
N LYS A 147 -3.89 -8.48 36.08
CA LYS A 147 -5.09 -7.79 36.58
C LYS A 147 -5.70 -6.85 35.53
N SER A 148 -4.88 -6.12 34.85
CA SER A 148 -5.30 -5.18 33.81
C SER A 148 -5.68 -5.89 32.51
N ALA A 149 -5.06 -7.02 32.21
CA ALA A 149 -5.47 -7.91 31.12
C ALA A 149 -6.93 -8.35 31.28
N ALA A 150 -7.32 -8.79 32.49
CA ALA A 150 -8.72 -9.16 32.77
C ALA A 150 -9.71 -7.99 32.61
N LYS A 151 -9.27 -6.74 32.82
CA LYS A 151 -10.10 -5.56 32.53
C LYS A 151 -10.25 -5.32 31.03
N LEU A 152 -9.18 -5.51 30.26
CA LEU A 152 -9.20 -5.37 28.81
C LEU A 152 -10.08 -6.45 28.17
N GLU A 153 -10.00 -7.71 28.61
CA GLU A 153 -10.88 -8.78 28.18
C GLU A 153 -12.35 -8.47 28.37
N LYS A 154 -12.72 -7.97 29.58
CA LYS A 154 -14.09 -7.54 29.85
C LYS A 154 -14.55 -6.38 28.95
N LEU A 155 -13.64 -5.49 28.55
CA LEU A 155 -13.96 -4.46 27.59
C LEU A 155 -14.24 -5.07 26.22
N LEU A 156 -13.42 -6.02 25.77
CA LEU A 156 -13.60 -6.72 24.50
C LEU A 156 -14.95 -7.48 24.47
N ASP A 157 -15.36 -8.10 25.58
CA ASP A 157 -16.66 -8.75 25.67
C ASP A 157 -17.80 -7.78 25.31
N THR A 158 -17.73 -6.51 25.77
CA THR A 158 -18.78 -5.52 25.47
C THR A 158 -18.89 -5.14 24.00
N PHE A 159 -17.85 -5.34 23.21
CA PHE A 159 -17.88 -5.05 21.77
C PHE A 159 -18.49 -6.20 20.96
N LEU A 160 -18.63 -7.38 21.56
CA LEU A 160 -19.20 -8.58 20.91
C LEU A 160 -20.66 -8.83 21.32
N GLU A 161 -21.19 -8.13 22.32
CA GLU A 161 -22.55 -8.42 22.90
C GLU A 161 -23.67 -8.22 21.88
N ASP A 162 -23.56 -7.24 20.96
CA ASP A 162 -24.61 -6.85 20.02
C ASP A 162 -24.26 -7.17 18.55
N ILE A 163 -23.31 -8.08 18.33
CA ILE A 163 -22.85 -8.41 16.97
C ILE A 163 -23.82 -9.36 16.25
N GLU A 164 -24.33 -8.93 15.10
CA GLU A 164 -25.11 -9.77 14.18
C GLU A 164 -24.22 -10.83 13.46
N ASN A 165 -24.83 -11.85 12.83
CA ASN A 165 -24.10 -12.88 12.08
C ASN A 165 -24.02 -12.48 10.60
N ASP A 166 -23.11 -11.57 10.25
CA ASP A 166 -22.78 -11.16 8.89
C ASP A 166 -21.25 -11.12 8.66
N ASP A 167 -20.82 -10.77 7.45
CA ASP A 167 -19.39 -10.74 7.09
C ASP A 167 -18.58 -9.69 7.87
N ILE A 168 -19.20 -8.56 8.24
CA ILE A 168 -18.56 -7.50 9.04
C ILE A 168 -18.30 -8.01 10.44
N SER A 169 -19.29 -8.69 11.01
CA SER A 169 -19.21 -9.31 12.33
C SER A 169 -18.17 -10.41 12.40
N GLU A 170 -18.00 -11.18 11.34
CA GLU A 170 -16.94 -12.19 11.26
C GLU A 170 -15.55 -11.56 11.30
N TYR A 171 -15.35 -10.44 10.59
CA TYR A 171 -14.12 -9.68 10.63
C TYR A 171 -13.83 -9.18 12.06
N GLN A 172 -14.82 -8.60 12.73
CA GLN A 172 -14.67 -8.13 14.12
C GLN A 172 -14.30 -9.25 15.09
N ARG A 173 -14.91 -10.44 14.94
CA ARG A 173 -14.56 -11.62 15.76
C ARG A 173 -13.13 -12.07 15.52
N GLN A 174 -12.65 -12.02 14.28
CA GLN A 174 -11.26 -12.34 13.96
C GLN A 174 -10.30 -11.35 14.61
N GLU A 175 -10.56 -10.04 14.52
CA GLU A 175 -9.75 -9.00 15.19
C GLU A 175 -9.73 -9.18 16.71
N ASP A 176 -10.89 -9.46 17.32
CA ASP A 176 -11.00 -9.75 18.75
C ASP A 176 -10.19 -10.99 19.15
N THR A 177 -10.28 -12.07 18.38
CA THR A 177 -9.52 -13.32 18.60
C THR A 177 -8.01 -13.04 18.53
N VAL A 178 -7.56 -12.29 17.54
CA VAL A 178 -6.15 -11.92 17.39
C VAL A 178 -5.67 -11.07 18.57
N LEU A 179 -6.46 -10.08 18.98
CA LEU A 179 -6.09 -9.20 20.08
C LEU A 179 -6.01 -9.96 21.43
N ARG A 180 -6.98 -10.84 21.71
CA ARG A 180 -6.95 -11.70 22.92
C ARG A 180 -5.74 -12.62 22.90
N TYR A 181 -5.46 -13.26 21.77
CA TYR A 181 -4.26 -14.08 21.63
C TYR A 181 -2.99 -13.28 21.90
N LYS A 182 -2.83 -12.08 21.32
CA LYS A 182 -1.67 -11.21 21.57
C LYS A 182 -1.56 -10.82 23.04
N LEU A 183 -2.70 -10.55 23.70
CA LEU A 183 -2.76 -10.27 25.15
C LEU A 183 -2.34 -11.49 25.99
N HIS A 184 -2.90 -12.67 25.71
CA HIS A 184 -2.54 -13.91 26.39
C HIS A 184 -1.06 -14.23 26.21
N ARG A 185 -0.54 -14.04 24.98
CA ARG A 185 0.88 -14.23 24.68
C ARG A 185 1.78 -13.28 25.48
N HIS A 186 1.36 -12.02 25.65
CA HIS A 186 2.10 -11.04 26.45
C HIS A 186 2.16 -11.45 27.93
N ILE A 187 1.06 -11.95 28.49
CA ILE A 187 0.96 -12.30 29.91
C ILE A 187 1.59 -13.67 30.22
N LYS A 188 1.31 -14.69 29.39
CA LYS A 188 1.67 -16.09 29.66
C LYS A 188 2.92 -16.58 28.94
N GLY A 189 3.38 -15.83 27.93
CA GLY A 189 4.45 -16.22 27.02
C GLY A 189 3.99 -17.07 25.85
N ALA A 190 4.81 -17.12 24.80
CA ALA A 190 4.46 -17.74 23.51
C ALA A 190 4.18 -19.25 23.64
N ASP A 191 4.97 -19.97 24.43
CA ASP A 191 4.83 -21.43 24.57
C ASP A 191 3.51 -21.83 25.23
N ALA A 192 3.05 -21.03 26.22
CA ALA A 192 1.82 -21.34 26.96
C ALA A 192 0.53 -21.14 26.13
N VAL A 193 0.60 -20.36 25.06
CA VAL A 193 -0.55 -20.03 24.18
C VAL A 193 -0.42 -20.65 22.79
N LYS A 194 0.50 -21.58 22.59
CA LYS A 194 0.76 -22.20 21.29
C LYS A 194 -0.46 -22.94 20.74
N ASP A 195 -1.17 -23.67 21.60
CA ASP A 195 -2.37 -24.42 21.19
C ASP A 195 -3.48 -23.46 20.74
N GLU A 196 -3.63 -22.31 21.38
CA GLU A 196 -4.58 -21.26 20.98
C GLU A 196 -4.22 -20.71 19.59
N LEU A 197 -2.94 -20.47 19.29
CA LEU A 197 -2.47 -20.04 17.98
C LEU A 197 -2.84 -21.04 16.89
N TYR A 198 -2.52 -22.31 17.14
CA TYR A 198 -2.73 -23.37 16.14
C TYR A 198 -4.20 -23.74 15.95
N ALA A 199 -5.06 -23.52 16.96
CA ALA A 199 -6.49 -23.68 16.83
C ALA A 199 -7.15 -22.62 15.93
N ASN A 200 -6.49 -21.48 15.69
CA ASN A 200 -7.03 -20.34 14.97
C ASN A 200 -6.25 -20.02 13.67
N LEU A 201 -5.57 -21.00 13.06
CA LEU A 201 -4.80 -20.80 11.82
C LEU A 201 -5.66 -20.43 10.59
N ASP A 202 -6.96 -20.49 10.66
CA ASP A 202 -7.84 -20.00 9.60
C ASP A 202 -7.88 -18.48 9.54
N ILE A 203 -7.60 -17.80 10.65
CA ILE A 203 -7.38 -16.35 10.71
C ILE A 203 -5.99 -16.04 10.13
N ARG A 204 -5.96 -15.22 9.07
CA ARG A 204 -4.70 -14.93 8.33
C ARG A 204 -3.60 -14.37 9.23
N GLU A 205 -3.94 -13.48 10.16
CA GLU A 205 -2.97 -12.89 11.09
C GLU A 205 -2.42 -13.91 12.08
N MET A 206 -3.23 -14.82 12.61
CA MET A 206 -2.77 -15.91 13.48
C MET A 206 -1.80 -16.83 12.73
N ARG A 207 -2.08 -17.12 11.47
CA ARG A 207 -1.18 -17.90 10.61
C ARG A 207 0.15 -17.17 10.36
N ARG A 208 0.14 -15.84 10.15
CA ARG A 208 1.38 -15.03 10.02
C ARG A 208 2.22 -15.09 11.27
N ILE A 209 1.59 -15.00 12.44
CA ILE A 209 2.27 -15.13 13.73
C ILE A 209 2.91 -16.51 13.84
N ALA A 210 2.20 -17.59 13.48
CA ALA A 210 2.73 -18.94 13.51
C ALA A 210 3.93 -19.14 12.57
N VAL A 211 3.86 -18.58 11.34
CA VAL A 211 4.99 -18.60 10.39
C VAL A 211 6.20 -17.85 10.97
N LYS A 212 5.98 -16.66 11.54
CA LYS A 212 7.04 -15.86 12.15
C LYS A 212 7.69 -16.59 13.32
N ASP A 213 6.90 -17.22 14.18
CA ASP A 213 7.40 -17.99 15.33
C ASP A 213 8.20 -19.22 14.87
N ALA A 214 7.68 -19.99 13.91
CA ALA A 214 8.39 -21.12 13.33
C ALA A 214 9.72 -20.69 12.68
N THR A 215 9.72 -19.57 11.96
CA THR A 215 10.92 -19.03 11.30
C THR A 215 11.97 -18.59 12.34
N ASN A 216 11.56 -17.87 13.38
CA ASN A 216 12.43 -17.44 14.48
C ASN A 216 13.02 -18.65 15.25
N ALA A 217 12.24 -19.72 15.40
CA ALA A 217 12.70 -20.99 15.98
C ALA A 217 13.54 -21.84 15.00
N ARG A 218 13.80 -21.35 13.78
CA ARG A 218 14.48 -22.06 12.69
C ARG A 218 13.78 -23.36 12.25
N ASN A 219 12.50 -23.48 12.54
CA ASN A 219 11.66 -24.58 12.05
C ASN A 219 11.09 -24.21 10.67
N TYR A 220 11.99 -24.12 9.68
CA TYR A 220 11.64 -23.68 8.33
C TYR A 220 10.67 -24.63 7.62
N ASN A 221 10.65 -25.90 7.96
CA ASN A 221 9.71 -26.86 7.38
C ASN A 221 8.26 -26.56 7.79
N GLU A 222 8.03 -26.20 9.05
CA GLU A 222 6.70 -25.80 9.53
C GLU A 222 6.30 -24.43 8.94
N ALA A 223 7.21 -23.45 8.90
CA ALA A 223 6.96 -22.16 8.30
C ALA A 223 6.57 -22.28 6.81
N GLU A 224 7.32 -23.08 6.04
CA GLU A 224 7.03 -23.39 4.65
C GLU A 224 5.66 -24.02 4.49
N LYS A 225 5.35 -25.05 5.29
CA LYS A 225 4.06 -25.76 5.26
C LYS A 225 2.90 -24.78 5.46
N LEU A 226 2.97 -23.94 6.50
CA LEU A 226 1.93 -22.93 6.80
C LEU A 226 1.72 -21.93 5.66
N CYS A 227 2.79 -21.48 5.01
CA CYS A 227 2.72 -20.60 3.85
C CYS A 227 2.08 -21.30 2.64
N LEU A 228 2.53 -22.52 2.31
CA LEU A 228 2.03 -23.27 1.16
C LEU A 228 0.56 -23.63 1.31
N GLU A 229 0.10 -23.98 2.52
CA GLU A 229 -1.32 -24.23 2.79
C GLU A 229 -2.17 -22.98 2.51
N GLN A 230 -1.70 -21.80 2.89
CA GLN A 230 -2.46 -20.58 2.63
C GLN A 230 -2.42 -20.17 1.15
N ILE A 231 -1.28 -20.28 0.49
CA ILE A 231 -1.16 -20.05 -0.96
C ILE A 231 -2.14 -20.96 -1.72
N LYS A 232 -2.27 -22.22 -1.29
CA LYS A 232 -3.23 -23.16 -1.88
C LYS A 232 -4.67 -22.78 -1.59
N LYS A 233 -5.01 -22.30 -0.38
CA LYS A 233 -6.36 -21.81 -0.03
C LYS A 233 -6.73 -20.59 -0.89
N ASP A 234 -5.77 -19.70 -1.10
CA ASP A 234 -5.97 -18.47 -1.90
C ASP A 234 -6.10 -18.78 -3.41
N ASP A 235 -5.65 -19.97 -3.88
CA ASP A 235 -5.75 -20.44 -5.28
C ASP A 235 -5.27 -19.40 -6.31
N GLY A 236 -4.21 -18.66 -5.96
CA GLY A 236 -3.64 -17.59 -6.78
C GLY A 236 -4.53 -16.35 -6.99
N ARG A 237 -5.71 -16.29 -6.35
CA ARG A 237 -6.69 -15.20 -6.51
C ARG A 237 -6.31 -13.93 -5.75
N PHE A 238 -5.46 -14.05 -4.73
CA PHE A 238 -5.11 -12.94 -3.81
C PHE A 238 -3.64 -12.57 -3.85
N TYR A 239 -2.99 -12.65 -5.02
CA TYR A 239 -1.65 -12.08 -5.16
C TYR A 239 -1.74 -10.56 -5.26
N THR A 240 -1.28 -9.87 -4.23
CA THR A 240 -1.36 -8.41 -4.11
C THR A 240 -0.04 -7.70 -4.37
N ASN A 241 1.05 -8.46 -4.52
CA ASN A 241 2.43 -7.93 -4.64
C ASN A 241 2.85 -7.05 -3.44
N THR A 242 2.25 -7.25 -2.28
CA THR A 242 2.62 -6.56 -1.03
C THR A 242 3.52 -7.44 -0.17
N PRO A 243 4.26 -6.87 0.81
CA PRO A 243 5.05 -7.67 1.76
C PRO A 243 4.23 -8.71 2.51
N GLU A 244 2.93 -8.47 2.70
CA GLU A 244 1.99 -9.35 3.38
C GLU A 244 1.46 -10.50 2.49
N ASP A 245 1.80 -10.51 1.21
CA ASP A 245 1.44 -11.62 0.31
C ASP A 245 2.18 -12.90 0.69
N TRP A 246 1.46 -14.02 0.68
CA TRP A 246 2.00 -15.30 1.11
C TRP A 246 3.17 -15.82 0.27
N ASN A 247 3.26 -15.45 -0.99
CA ASN A 247 4.41 -15.78 -1.82
C ASN A 247 5.66 -14.99 -1.38
N ASN A 248 5.49 -13.72 -0.98
CA ASN A 248 6.57 -12.89 -0.46
C ASN A 248 7.00 -13.38 0.95
N ILE A 249 6.03 -13.70 1.82
CA ILE A 249 6.32 -14.29 3.15
C ILE A 249 7.10 -15.61 3.01
N LEU A 250 6.70 -16.48 2.07
CA LEU A 250 7.41 -17.73 1.81
C LEU A 250 8.83 -17.49 1.28
N PHE A 251 9.01 -16.48 0.43
CA PHE A 251 10.34 -16.09 -0.04
C PHE A 251 11.24 -15.65 1.13
N ASP A 252 10.70 -14.86 2.06
CA ASP A 252 11.44 -14.43 3.26
C ASP A 252 11.84 -15.62 4.15
N VAL A 253 10.96 -16.63 4.30
CA VAL A 253 11.28 -17.89 4.99
C VAL A 253 12.46 -18.59 4.30
N TYR A 254 12.46 -18.68 2.98
CA TYR A 254 13.55 -19.30 2.24
C TYR A 254 14.84 -18.48 2.29
N MET A 255 14.76 -17.15 2.31
CA MET A 255 15.94 -16.30 2.52
C MET A 255 16.59 -16.56 3.87
N GLN A 256 15.80 -16.68 4.94
CA GLN A 256 16.30 -16.98 6.27
C GLN A 256 16.81 -18.42 6.42
N SER A 257 16.23 -19.38 5.68
CA SER A 257 16.70 -20.77 5.69
C SER A 257 18.05 -20.98 5.00
N GLY A 258 18.43 -20.07 4.09
CA GLY A 258 19.65 -20.17 3.31
C GLY A 258 19.63 -21.24 2.20
N ILE A 259 18.47 -21.84 1.87
CA ILE A 259 18.36 -22.89 0.84
C ILE A 259 18.25 -22.24 -0.54
N ALA A 260 19.38 -22.15 -1.25
CA ALA A 260 19.49 -21.39 -2.50
C ALA A 260 18.50 -21.82 -3.60
N ASP A 261 18.27 -23.11 -3.77
CA ASP A 261 17.35 -23.61 -4.81
C ASP A 261 15.90 -23.18 -4.54
N LYS A 262 15.43 -23.22 -3.27
CA LYS A 262 14.11 -22.75 -2.89
C LYS A 262 13.96 -21.24 -3.02
N GLN A 263 15.02 -20.47 -2.72
CA GLN A 263 15.05 -19.02 -2.94
C GLN A 263 14.83 -18.69 -4.41
N ILE A 264 15.58 -19.36 -5.30
CA ILE A 264 15.49 -19.15 -6.75
C ILE A 264 14.11 -19.54 -7.28
N GLU A 265 13.62 -20.72 -6.90
CA GLU A 265 12.31 -21.21 -7.35
C GLU A 265 11.19 -20.26 -6.95
N GLN A 266 11.17 -19.82 -5.68
CA GLN A 266 10.15 -18.90 -5.19
C GLN A 266 10.28 -17.50 -5.80
N ALA A 267 11.49 -16.96 -5.92
CA ALA A 267 11.74 -15.68 -6.57
C ALA A 267 11.26 -15.68 -8.03
N LYS A 268 11.51 -16.78 -8.75
CA LYS A 268 11.05 -16.98 -10.13
C LYS A 268 9.51 -17.01 -10.19
N LYS A 269 8.86 -17.70 -9.26
CA LYS A 269 7.41 -17.73 -9.17
C LYS A 269 6.83 -16.33 -8.99
N ILE A 270 7.41 -15.53 -8.09
CA ILE A 270 6.95 -14.16 -7.83
C ILE A 270 7.17 -13.25 -9.04
N LEU A 271 8.31 -13.37 -9.74
CA LEU A 271 8.54 -12.66 -11.00
C LEU A 271 7.47 -12.99 -12.04
N LEU A 272 7.13 -14.28 -12.20
CA LEU A 272 6.14 -14.74 -13.16
C LEU A 272 4.70 -14.37 -12.77
N LEU A 273 4.48 -13.99 -11.52
CA LEU A 273 3.24 -13.36 -11.03
C LEU A 273 3.18 -11.84 -11.29
N GLY A 274 4.22 -11.25 -11.91
CA GLY A 274 4.24 -9.87 -12.36
C GLY A 274 5.05 -8.91 -11.48
N ASN A 275 5.77 -9.40 -10.46
CA ASN A 275 6.63 -8.55 -9.66
C ASN A 275 8.01 -8.38 -10.31
N GLU A 276 8.20 -7.28 -11.04
CA GLU A 276 9.45 -6.98 -11.76
C GLU A 276 10.68 -6.77 -10.87
N GLU A 277 10.50 -6.47 -9.58
CA GLU A 277 11.62 -6.29 -8.64
C GLU A 277 12.39 -7.60 -8.43
N PHE A 278 11.69 -8.73 -8.56
CA PHE A 278 12.29 -10.06 -8.44
C PHE A 278 13.22 -10.44 -9.59
N TRP A 279 13.22 -9.70 -10.67
CA TRP A 279 14.28 -9.83 -11.70
C TRP A 279 15.67 -9.54 -11.12
N ASP A 280 15.83 -8.44 -10.38
CA ASP A 280 17.11 -8.07 -9.78
C ASP A 280 17.49 -9.02 -8.62
N VAL A 281 16.50 -9.57 -7.92
CA VAL A 281 16.72 -10.62 -6.92
C VAL A 281 17.28 -11.89 -7.57
N LEU A 282 16.66 -12.39 -8.62
CA LEU A 282 17.11 -13.56 -9.36
C LEU A 282 18.48 -13.35 -10.00
N LYS A 283 18.72 -12.16 -10.57
CA LYS A 283 20.02 -11.80 -11.10
C LYS A 283 21.13 -11.97 -10.06
N ARG A 284 20.94 -11.43 -8.86
CA ARG A 284 21.90 -11.58 -7.74
C ARG A 284 22.07 -13.03 -7.32
N LEU A 285 20.98 -13.80 -7.19
CA LEU A 285 21.04 -15.21 -6.81
C LEU A 285 21.78 -16.05 -7.84
N TYR A 286 21.48 -15.90 -9.13
CA TYR A 286 22.19 -16.63 -10.20
C TYR A 286 23.64 -16.16 -10.39
N GLN A 287 23.94 -14.87 -10.18
CA GLN A 287 25.31 -14.36 -10.20
C GLN A 287 26.16 -14.97 -9.08
N SER A 288 25.59 -15.14 -7.87
CA SER A 288 26.28 -15.80 -6.76
C SER A 288 26.63 -17.27 -7.06
N GLN A 289 25.86 -17.92 -7.94
CA GLN A 289 26.11 -19.28 -8.42
C GLN A 289 26.95 -19.32 -9.72
N GLY A 290 27.29 -18.17 -10.33
CA GLY A 290 28.00 -18.10 -11.61
C GLY A 290 27.18 -18.56 -12.82
N THR A 291 25.85 -18.61 -12.73
CA THR A 291 24.96 -19.19 -13.76
C THR A 291 24.09 -18.16 -14.48
N TRP A 292 24.22 -16.86 -14.17
CA TRP A 292 23.36 -15.79 -14.71
C TRP A 292 23.27 -15.78 -16.23
N GLU A 293 24.41 -15.86 -16.93
CA GLU A 293 24.43 -15.75 -18.39
C GLU A 293 23.66 -16.89 -19.10
N SER A 294 23.61 -18.05 -18.48
CA SER A 294 22.86 -19.19 -19.02
C SER A 294 21.38 -19.13 -18.62
N GLN A 295 21.03 -18.53 -17.46
CA GLN A 295 19.67 -18.47 -16.94
C GLN A 295 18.89 -17.26 -17.47
N LYS A 296 19.53 -16.13 -17.74
CA LYS A 296 18.89 -14.92 -18.28
C LYS A 296 17.99 -15.19 -19.50
N PRO A 297 18.47 -15.86 -20.59
CA PRO A 297 17.62 -16.09 -21.76
C PRO A 297 16.43 -17.02 -21.46
N ILE A 298 16.59 -17.96 -20.53
CA ILE A 298 15.50 -18.86 -20.10
C ILE A 298 14.43 -18.08 -19.36
N LEU A 299 14.84 -17.24 -18.41
CA LEU A 299 13.91 -16.39 -17.65
C LEU A 299 13.15 -15.42 -18.55
N LEU A 300 13.82 -14.77 -19.51
CA LEU A 300 13.17 -13.88 -20.47
C LEU A 300 12.12 -14.62 -21.31
N LYS A 301 12.43 -15.86 -21.74
CA LYS A 301 11.46 -16.68 -22.48
C LYS A 301 10.23 -17.04 -21.64
N GLU A 302 10.44 -17.45 -20.40
CA GLU A 302 9.34 -17.80 -19.50
C GLU A 302 8.49 -16.57 -19.14
N LEU A 303 9.13 -15.42 -18.89
CA LEU A 303 8.45 -14.17 -18.60
C LEU A 303 7.63 -13.68 -19.82
N LYS A 304 8.15 -13.85 -21.05
CA LYS A 304 7.38 -13.59 -22.28
C LYS A 304 6.11 -14.45 -22.37
N GLN A 305 6.14 -15.67 -21.85
CA GLN A 305 5.01 -16.60 -21.88
C GLN A 305 4.02 -16.35 -20.72
N SER A 306 4.39 -15.54 -19.74
CA SER A 306 3.50 -15.16 -18.65
C SER A 306 2.38 -14.22 -19.12
N LYS A 307 1.34 -14.04 -18.30
CA LYS A 307 0.25 -13.11 -18.59
C LYS A 307 0.60 -11.64 -18.31
N HIS A 308 1.85 -11.34 -17.92
CA HIS A 308 2.28 -10.03 -17.42
C HIS A 308 3.22 -9.36 -18.42
N SER A 309 2.68 -8.95 -19.58
CA SER A 309 3.43 -8.29 -20.65
C SER A 309 4.15 -7.02 -20.18
N GLU A 310 3.56 -6.27 -19.27
CA GLU A 310 4.17 -5.07 -18.68
C GLU A 310 5.45 -5.39 -17.92
N CYS A 311 5.42 -6.43 -17.07
CA CYS A 311 6.60 -6.89 -16.35
C CYS A 311 7.72 -7.33 -17.33
N TYR A 312 7.38 -8.08 -18.38
CA TYR A 312 8.33 -8.47 -19.41
C TYR A 312 8.97 -7.26 -20.10
N GLN A 313 8.14 -6.30 -20.54
CA GLN A 313 8.63 -5.08 -21.24
C GLN A 313 9.51 -4.23 -20.34
N SER A 314 9.15 -4.08 -19.05
CA SER A 314 9.96 -3.37 -18.05
C SER A 314 11.33 -4.02 -17.87
N VAL A 315 11.37 -5.35 -17.75
CA VAL A 315 12.63 -6.11 -17.66
C VAL A 315 13.50 -5.95 -18.92
N LEU A 316 12.90 -5.94 -20.10
CA LEU A 316 13.64 -5.71 -21.35
C LEU A 316 14.29 -4.31 -21.40
N VAL A 317 13.61 -3.29 -20.85
CA VAL A 317 14.21 -1.95 -20.71
C VAL A 317 15.37 -1.98 -19.72
N LYS A 318 15.22 -2.60 -18.55
CA LYS A 318 16.29 -2.74 -17.55
C LYS A 318 17.55 -3.43 -18.11
N GLU A 319 17.34 -4.47 -18.89
CA GLU A 319 18.45 -5.26 -19.50
C GLU A 319 18.93 -4.70 -20.84
N ASN A 320 18.37 -3.59 -21.33
CA ASN A 320 18.68 -2.97 -22.63
C ASN A 320 18.48 -3.91 -23.83
N GLU A 321 17.50 -4.84 -23.74
CA GLU A 321 17.15 -5.82 -24.78
C GLU A 321 16.20 -5.20 -25.81
N LYS A 322 16.67 -4.17 -26.53
CA LYS A 322 15.84 -3.33 -27.41
C LYS A 322 15.15 -4.08 -28.54
N LYS A 323 15.81 -5.10 -29.11
CA LYS A 323 15.22 -5.90 -30.17
C LYS A 323 14.00 -6.67 -29.67
N LEU A 324 14.14 -7.33 -28.52
CA LEU A 324 13.02 -8.05 -27.89
C LEU A 324 11.92 -7.10 -27.44
N LEU A 325 12.27 -5.89 -27.00
CA LEU A 325 11.31 -4.86 -26.65
C LEU A 325 10.50 -4.40 -27.86
N LEU A 326 11.15 -4.18 -29.01
CA LEU A 326 10.49 -3.85 -30.27
C LEU A 326 9.51 -4.96 -30.70
N GLU A 327 9.93 -6.21 -30.64
CA GLU A 327 9.07 -7.37 -30.91
C GLU A 327 7.86 -7.39 -29.97
N SER A 328 8.09 -7.19 -28.67
CA SER A 328 7.02 -7.22 -27.66
C SER A 328 5.99 -6.10 -27.84
N VAL A 329 6.41 -4.86 -28.09
CA VAL A 329 5.45 -3.74 -28.31
C VAL A 329 4.74 -3.85 -29.66
N THR A 330 5.27 -4.64 -30.61
CA THR A 330 4.60 -4.97 -31.87
C THR A 330 3.49 -5.99 -31.62
N GLU A 331 3.70 -6.97 -30.74
CA GLU A 331 2.70 -7.97 -30.36
C GLU A 331 1.61 -7.39 -29.45
N ASP A 332 1.99 -6.51 -28.51
CA ASP A 332 1.09 -5.82 -27.58
C ASP A 332 1.40 -4.32 -27.51
N SER A 333 0.59 -3.52 -28.20
CA SER A 333 0.77 -2.08 -28.34
C SER A 333 0.19 -1.24 -27.17
N TYR A 334 -0.33 -1.86 -26.11
CA TYR A 334 -1.01 -1.15 -25.03
C TYR A 334 -0.11 -0.09 -24.36
N TYR A 335 1.15 -0.44 -24.10
CA TYR A 335 2.15 0.46 -23.53
C TYR A 335 3.13 1.05 -24.57
N LEU A 336 2.81 0.99 -25.87
CA LEU A 336 3.69 1.41 -26.98
C LEU A 336 4.28 2.81 -26.74
N PHE A 337 3.45 3.81 -26.43
CA PHE A 337 3.92 5.19 -26.23
C PHE A 337 4.78 5.38 -24.98
N TYR A 338 4.69 4.50 -24.01
CA TYR A 338 5.59 4.49 -22.87
C TYR A 338 6.96 3.95 -23.24
N TYR A 339 7.01 2.82 -23.99
CA TYR A 339 8.26 2.14 -24.33
C TYR A 339 8.94 2.67 -25.60
N ALA A 340 8.24 3.34 -26.51
CA ALA A 340 8.80 3.89 -27.74
C ALA A 340 9.99 4.83 -27.51
N GLN A 341 10.01 5.58 -26.40
CA GLN A 341 11.15 6.44 -26.05
C GLN A 341 12.49 5.69 -25.90
N PHE A 342 12.45 4.40 -25.55
CA PHE A 342 13.63 3.55 -25.42
C PHE A 342 14.06 2.94 -26.75
N LEU A 343 13.18 2.98 -27.79
CA LEU A 343 13.37 2.38 -29.10
C LEU A 343 13.73 3.38 -30.19
N VAL A 344 13.20 4.61 -30.13
CA VAL A 344 13.32 5.59 -31.22
C VAL A 344 14.76 5.92 -31.64
N LYS A 345 15.73 5.74 -30.75
CA LYS A 345 17.15 6.01 -31.07
C LYS A 345 17.75 4.93 -31.96
N ASP A 346 17.39 3.68 -31.72
CA ASP A 346 18.03 2.51 -32.34
C ASP A 346 17.16 1.93 -33.47
N TYR A 347 15.84 2.07 -33.39
CA TYR A 347 14.83 1.59 -34.33
C TYR A 347 13.81 2.69 -34.70
N PRO A 348 14.26 3.85 -35.25
CA PRO A 348 13.37 4.99 -35.47
C PRO A 348 12.23 4.69 -36.45
N ASN A 349 12.51 4.06 -37.59
CA ASN A 349 11.53 3.81 -38.62
C ASN A 349 10.43 2.86 -38.15
N GLU A 350 10.83 1.73 -37.56
CA GLU A 350 9.92 0.71 -37.03
C GLU A 350 9.05 1.30 -35.90
N THR A 351 9.66 2.08 -35.00
CA THR A 351 8.95 2.73 -33.90
C THR A 351 7.95 3.76 -34.42
N TYR A 352 8.31 4.59 -35.41
CA TYR A 352 7.40 5.57 -35.97
C TYR A 352 6.25 4.91 -36.72
N GLU A 353 6.50 3.80 -37.42
CA GLU A 353 5.45 3.04 -38.10
C GLU A 353 4.44 2.44 -37.10
N LEU A 354 4.93 1.80 -36.02
CA LEU A 354 4.07 1.28 -34.97
C LEU A 354 3.25 2.37 -34.30
N CYS A 355 3.88 3.50 -33.96
CA CYS A 355 3.17 4.64 -33.40
C CYS A 355 2.14 5.21 -34.37
N ALA A 356 2.44 5.26 -35.69
CA ALA A 356 1.50 5.74 -36.69
C ALA A 356 0.26 4.84 -36.79
N ASN A 357 0.45 3.53 -36.80
CA ASN A 357 -0.66 2.57 -36.82
C ASN A 357 -1.55 2.70 -35.59
N TYR A 358 -0.94 2.76 -34.39
CA TYR A 358 -1.66 2.99 -33.14
C TYR A 358 -2.45 4.31 -33.14
N ILE A 359 -1.87 5.41 -33.66
CA ILE A 359 -2.56 6.71 -33.77
C ILE A 359 -3.72 6.64 -34.73
N ARG A 360 -3.59 5.91 -35.84
CA ARG A 360 -4.68 5.70 -36.82
C ARG A 360 -5.87 5.01 -36.15
N GLU A 361 -5.63 3.90 -35.47
CA GLU A 361 -6.68 3.18 -34.76
C GLU A 361 -7.37 4.05 -33.71
N GLN A 362 -6.59 4.80 -32.92
CA GLN A 362 -7.15 5.74 -31.95
C GLN A 362 -7.97 6.85 -32.59
N CYS A 363 -7.54 7.39 -33.74
CA CYS A 363 -8.26 8.43 -34.44
C CYS A 363 -9.57 7.91 -35.05
N GLU A 364 -9.57 6.70 -35.58
CA GLU A 364 -10.76 6.04 -36.09
C GLU A 364 -11.85 5.87 -35.04
N GLN A 365 -11.44 5.36 -33.85
CA GLN A 365 -12.31 5.10 -32.70
C GLN A 365 -12.74 6.37 -31.95
N ALA A 366 -12.05 7.49 -32.15
CA ALA A 366 -12.36 8.74 -31.48
C ALA A 366 -13.64 9.38 -31.99
N THR A 367 -14.57 9.71 -31.08
CA THR A 367 -15.86 10.34 -31.39
C THR A 367 -16.08 11.69 -30.72
N GLU A 368 -15.25 12.03 -29.72
CA GLU A 368 -15.37 13.25 -28.90
C GLU A 368 -14.07 14.04 -28.80
N ARG A 369 -14.15 15.34 -28.46
CA ARG A 369 -12.99 16.25 -28.38
C ARG A 369 -11.92 15.77 -27.39
N ARG A 370 -12.27 15.10 -26.29
CA ARG A 370 -11.32 14.55 -25.32
C ARG A 370 -10.44 13.51 -25.98
N LEU A 371 -11.01 12.60 -26.78
CA LEU A 371 -10.27 11.57 -27.51
C LEU A 371 -9.39 12.18 -28.61
N TYR A 372 -9.91 13.20 -29.34
CA TYR A 372 -9.10 13.93 -30.32
C TYR A 372 -7.87 14.61 -29.72
N LYS A 373 -8.00 15.20 -28.52
CA LYS A 373 -6.86 15.74 -27.79
C LYS A 373 -5.82 14.66 -27.47
N ARG A 374 -6.27 13.44 -27.17
CA ARG A 374 -5.35 12.30 -26.90
C ARG A 374 -4.60 11.89 -28.17
N VAL A 375 -5.28 11.80 -29.32
CA VAL A 375 -4.64 11.57 -30.63
C VAL A 375 -3.60 12.64 -30.91
N CYS A 376 -3.96 13.92 -30.76
CA CYS A 376 -3.05 15.04 -30.97
C CYS A 376 -1.87 15.05 -29.99
N LYS A 377 -2.05 14.61 -28.73
CA LYS A 377 -0.96 14.44 -27.77
C LYS A 377 0.06 13.41 -28.26
N ASN A 378 -0.41 12.30 -28.85
CA ASN A 378 0.46 11.27 -29.40
C ASN A 378 1.22 11.77 -30.66
N LEU A 379 0.58 12.54 -31.53
CA LEU A 379 1.24 13.22 -32.66
C LEU A 379 2.37 14.18 -32.17
N LEU A 380 2.07 14.98 -31.13
CA LEU A 380 3.09 15.86 -30.54
C LEU A 380 4.25 15.08 -29.91
N GLN A 381 3.98 13.89 -29.40
CA GLN A 381 5.04 13.02 -28.87
C GLN A 381 5.95 12.48 -29.99
N LEU A 382 5.38 12.11 -31.16
CA LEU A 382 6.18 11.76 -32.34
C LEU A 382 7.09 12.92 -32.79
N ILE A 383 6.58 14.15 -32.79
CA ILE A 383 7.38 15.35 -33.12
C ILE A 383 8.54 15.52 -32.14
N LYS A 384 8.31 15.33 -30.84
CA LYS A 384 9.37 15.35 -29.82
C LYS A 384 10.45 14.31 -30.07
N TRP A 385 10.08 13.16 -30.60
CA TRP A 385 11.00 12.09 -30.97
C TRP A 385 11.61 12.25 -32.37
N LYS A 386 11.46 13.43 -33.00
CA LYS A 386 11.96 13.75 -34.36
C LYS A 386 11.25 13.00 -35.49
N GLY A 387 10.07 12.46 -35.24
CA GLY A 387 9.19 11.82 -36.25
C GLY A 387 8.30 12.80 -36.99
N ASN A 388 8.80 14.01 -37.34
CA ASN A 388 8.02 15.09 -37.93
C ASN A 388 7.38 14.67 -39.29
N ALA A 389 8.11 13.91 -40.10
CA ALA A 389 7.60 13.44 -41.40
C ALA A 389 6.38 12.53 -41.20
N THR A 390 6.45 11.59 -40.28
CA THR A 390 5.35 10.66 -39.94
C THR A 390 4.16 11.42 -39.34
N ALA A 391 4.42 12.36 -38.41
CA ALA A 391 3.38 13.18 -37.79
C ALA A 391 2.65 14.03 -38.85
N LYS A 392 3.39 14.62 -39.81
CA LYS A 392 2.80 15.41 -40.91
C LYS A 392 1.92 14.56 -41.81
N LEU A 393 2.42 13.39 -42.21
CA LEU A 393 1.61 12.45 -43.03
C LEU A 393 0.30 12.09 -42.33
N LEU A 394 0.31 11.80 -41.04
CA LEU A 394 -0.90 11.48 -40.29
C LEU A 394 -1.86 12.66 -40.19
N VAL A 395 -1.36 13.89 -39.98
CA VAL A 395 -2.20 15.09 -39.96
C VAL A 395 -2.88 15.31 -41.26
N ASP A 396 -2.16 15.20 -42.40
CA ASP A 396 -2.69 15.35 -43.76
C ASP A 396 -3.72 14.23 -44.07
N GLU A 397 -3.40 13.00 -43.68
CA GLU A 397 -4.30 11.82 -43.79
C GLU A 397 -5.61 12.04 -43.02
N PHE A 398 -5.55 12.46 -41.76
CA PHE A 398 -6.77 12.66 -40.96
C PHE A 398 -7.64 13.81 -41.43
N LYS A 399 -7.05 14.88 -41.95
CA LYS A 399 -7.81 15.97 -42.58
C LYS A 399 -8.55 15.51 -43.82
N ALA A 400 -7.91 14.68 -44.63
CA ALA A 400 -8.53 14.13 -45.83
C ALA A 400 -9.64 13.12 -45.51
N THR A 401 -9.37 12.24 -44.51
CA THR A 401 -10.31 11.16 -44.18
C THR A 401 -11.50 11.65 -43.34
N TYR A 402 -11.32 12.65 -42.48
CA TYR A 402 -12.36 13.14 -41.57
C TYR A 402 -12.72 14.62 -41.72
N PRO A 403 -13.07 15.09 -42.96
CA PRO A 403 -13.32 16.53 -43.22
C PRO A 403 -14.51 17.10 -42.45
N ARG A 404 -15.41 16.26 -41.95
CA ARG A 404 -16.62 16.67 -41.19
C ARG A 404 -16.40 16.66 -39.66
N ARG A 405 -15.29 16.21 -39.16
CA ARG A 405 -15.00 16.22 -37.71
C ARG A 405 -14.34 17.54 -37.29
N SER A 406 -15.13 18.63 -37.21
CA SER A 406 -14.61 19.97 -36.93
C SER A 406 -13.76 20.07 -35.70
N ALA A 407 -14.16 19.40 -34.58
CA ALA A 407 -13.41 19.39 -33.34
C ALA A 407 -12.04 18.69 -33.46
N LEU A 408 -11.92 17.66 -34.34
CA LEU A 408 -10.63 17.03 -34.64
C LEU A 408 -9.75 18.00 -35.45
N LEU A 409 -10.33 18.65 -36.48
CA LEU A 409 -9.60 19.61 -37.34
C LEU A 409 -9.04 20.78 -36.51
N ASP A 410 -9.80 21.29 -35.55
CA ASP A 410 -9.32 22.33 -34.59
C ASP A 410 -8.11 21.85 -33.77
N GLU A 411 -8.12 20.61 -33.27
CA GLU A 411 -7.00 20.09 -32.49
C GLU A 411 -5.77 19.79 -33.39
N LEU A 412 -5.98 19.30 -34.63
CA LEU A 412 -4.89 19.07 -35.60
C LEU A 412 -4.19 20.37 -36.02
N GLN A 413 -4.91 21.51 -36.14
CA GLN A 413 -4.29 22.80 -36.39
C GLN A 413 -3.27 23.21 -35.32
N LYS A 414 -3.47 22.78 -34.07
CA LYS A 414 -2.51 23.06 -32.99
C LYS A 414 -1.24 22.21 -33.14
N VAL A 415 -1.35 20.99 -33.67
CA VAL A 415 -0.22 20.11 -33.95
C VAL A 415 0.59 20.66 -35.12
N GLU A 416 -0.09 21.13 -36.21
CA GLU A 416 0.60 21.73 -37.36
C GLU A 416 1.50 22.90 -37.02
N LYS A 417 1.11 23.73 -36.05
CA LYS A 417 1.95 24.85 -35.56
C LYS A 417 3.27 24.39 -34.90
N LYS A 418 3.44 23.09 -34.66
CA LYS A 418 4.62 22.49 -34.02
C LYS A 418 5.43 21.61 -34.98
N LEU A 419 4.93 21.34 -36.18
CA LEU A 419 5.63 20.70 -37.30
C LEU A 419 6.62 21.66 -37.94
#